data_902db15f8626f49bdf42de469f123792
#
_entry.id   902db15f8626f49bdf42de469f123792
#
_cell.length_a   1.000
_cell.length_b   1.000
_cell.length_c   1.000
_cell.angle_alpha   90.00
_cell.angle_beta   90.00
_cell.angle_gamma   90.00
#
_symmetry.space_group_name_H-M   'P 1'
#
loop_
_entity.id
_entity.type
_entity.pdbx_description
1 polymer ?
#
loop_
_entity_poly.entity_id
_entity_poly.type
_entity_poly.pdbx_seq_one_letter_code
_entity_poly.pdbx_strand_id
1 'polypeptide(L)'
;MGNKQFDIVGIGSMVVDLIYRTPRIIGSEEKISLARHRSGELVRKLVGGVTLNHLSWASLLGLKTGIFGKQGDDENGRFLREGMDRYHIDKHLSIEKTASSFAHIFVDPDGGRAIYMSPASTGETNAAHIRQHHADYIRSSAMVSTEISQLPLDAVVAALEIARDAGLTTILDVDIPRSDAVKALGSEADFERALQLADYLKPSKVAVTEITGESDAVAAAGILREKYNSKAVIITDGEIGCAIASDELSGRIPAYALKANDSTGAGDAFLGGLIAGLHYRLNWTDTLKLANACGAACCELIGATPDTTQSRKRVFELYDGTPFNCEEFHASNAGTGGSPYDNAVSFFLTTAIDEMGKLRERIGNEQYFLQAADLIARVESRGGRVHVTGVGKPEYVSGYISALLSSTGTPAYFLHGTECVHGSAGQVAPGDIVIVISNSGETAEMKSTVTALKRNGALIIGVSGKPDSWLAQQSDEFLYAGVDCEGSPLNFEPRASILAEIYVLAGLSVVLQARKGVTRADYNAWHPGGSIGKATSELKPLTPKGGT
;
A
#
# COMPACT_ATOMS: atom_id res chain seq x y z
N MET A 1 0.54 -6.02 31.49
CA MET A 1 1.70 -5.67 30.64
C MET A 1 1.63 -4.18 30.41
N GLY A 2 2.69 -3.41 30.73
CA GLY A 2 2.70 -1.95 30.53
C GLY A 2 2.52 -1.62 29.04
N ASN A 3 1.88 -0.48 28.76
CA ASN A 3 1.60 0.01 27.41
C ASN A 3 2.91 0.17 26.65
N LYS A 4 3.20 -0.70 25.68
CA LYS A 4 4.39 -0.62 24.82
C LYS A 4 4.15 0.41 23.71
N GLN A 5 5.20 1.17 23.36
CA GLN A 5 5.11 2.20 22.32
C GLN A 5 4.99 1.59 20.93
N PHE A 6 5.67 0.44 20.70
CA PHE A 6 5.67 -0.30 19.44
C PHE A 6 5.20 -1.74 19.63
N ASP A 7 4.54 -2.28 18.62
CA ASP A 7 4.19 -3.69 18.57
C ASP A 7 5.43 -4.52 18.24
N ILE A 8 6.27 -4.00 17.32
CA ILE A 8 7.56 -4.61 16.97
C ILE A 8 8.58 -3.54 16.58
N VAL A 9 9.82 -3.75 16.98
CA VAL A 9 10.98 -3.04 16.41
C VAL A 9 11.96 -4.06 15.82
N GLY A 10 12.65 -3.67 14.76
CA GLY A 10 13.59 -4.53 14.06
C GLY A 10 14.96 -3.91 13.87
N ILE A 11 15.98 -4.78 13.81
CA ILE A 11 17.34 -4.42 13.40
C ILE A 11 17.85 -5.41 12.38
N GLY A 12 18.44 -4.89 11.31
CA GLY A 12 19.04 -5.67 10.24
C GLY A 12 19.26 -4.82 9.00
N SER A 13 19.19 -5.46 7.85
CA SER A 13 19.44 -4.81 6.58
C SER A 13 18.39 -3.78 6.19
N MET A 14 18.89 -2.62 5.79
CA MET A 14 18.17 -1.51 5.18
C MET A 14 18.92 -1.20 3.88
N VAL A 15 18.47 -1.70 2.75
CA VAL A 15 19.24 -1.79 1.50
C VAL A 15 18.57 -1.04 0.37
N VAL A 16 19.34 -0.33 -0.43
CA VAL A 16 18.87 0.16 -1.73
C VAL A 16 19.16 -0.90 -2.79
N ASP A 17 18.11 -1.46 -3.36
CA ASP A 17 18.20 -2.42 -4.46
C ASP A 17 18.30 -1.67 -5.80
N LEU A 18 19.41 -1.88 -6.51
CA LEU A 18 19.70 -1.36 -7.84
C LEU A 18 19.52 -2.48 -8.85
N ILE A 19 18.34 -2.55 -9.48
CA ILE A 19 17.98 -3.65 -10.38
C ILE A 19 18.33 -3.31 -11.82
N TYR A 20 19.10 -4.19 -12.45
CA TYR A 20 19.53 -4.10 -13.85
C TYR A 20 18.95 -5.27 -14.64
N ARG A 21 18.50 -5.00 -15.86
CA ARG A 21 18.14 -6.03 -16.81
C ARG A 21 19.36 -6.44 -17.63
N THR A 22 19.61 -7.73 -17.72
CA THR A 22 20.68 -8.32 -18.53
C THR A 22 20.11 -9.39 -19.46
N PRO A 23 20.65 -9.59 -20.68
CA PRO A 23 20.25 -10.70 -21.56
C PRO A 23 20.50 -12.09 -20.97
N ARG A 24 21.52 -12.23 -20.13
CA ARG A 24 21.84 -13.43 -19.33
C ARG A 24 22.74 -13.08 -18.17
N ILE A 25 22.83 -13.94 -17.18
CA ILE A 25 23.87 -13.84 -16.15
C ILE A 25 25.21 -14.31 -16.76
N ILE A 26 26.27 -13.54 -16.51
CA ILE A 26 27.61 -13.77 -17.08
C ILE A 26 28.56 -14.32 -16.03
N GLY A 27 29.56 -15.08 -16.50
CA GLY A 27 30.67 -15.56 -15.69
C GLY A 27 31.84 -14.57 -15.64
N SER A 28 32.99 -15.04 -15.05
CA SER A 28 34.23 -14.25 -15.02
C SER A 28 34.73 -13.96 -16.43
N GLU A 29 35.34 -12.78 -16.62
CA GLU A 29 35.95 -12.30 -17.87
C GLU A 29 34.99 -12.06 -19.04
N GLU A 30 33.67 -12.22 -18.84
CA GLU A 30 32.66 -11.92 -19.85
C GLU A 30 32.21 -10.47 -19.80
N LYS A 31 31.76 -9.96 -20.95
CA LYS A 31 31.17 -8.61 -21.07
C LYS A 31 29.81 -8.70 -21.77
N ILE A 32 28.83 -7.98 -21.25
CA ILE A 32 27.52 -7.89 -21.86
C ILE A 32 26.93 -6.51 -21.66
N SER A 33 26.15 -6.05 -22.63
CA SER A 33 25.42 -4.79 -22.50
C SER A 33 24.13 -5.00 -21.74
N LEU A 34 23.85 -4.09 -20.80
CA LEU A 34 22.61 -4.09 -20.04
C LEU A 34 21.44 -3.67 -20.93
N ALA A 35 20.28 -4.28 -20.69
CA ALA A 35 19.02 -3.90 -21.32
C ALA A 35 18.32 -2.81 -20.50
N ARG A 36 17.45 -2.02 -21.14
CA ARG A 36 16.58 -1.07 -20.44
C ARG A 36 15.36 -1.78 -19.88
N HIS A 37 14.84 -1.28 -18.77
CA HIS A 37 13.53 -1.66 -18.26
C HIS A 37 12.41 -1.23 -19.23
N ARG A 38 11.22 -1.79 -19.09
CA ARG A 38 10.05 -1.40 -19.93
C ARG A 38 9.68 0.08 -19.81
N SER A 39 9.95 0.69 -18.65
CA SER A 39 9.83 2.11 -18.35
C SER A 39 10.92 3.00 -18.98
N GLY A 40 11.94 2.38 -19.59
CA GLY A 40 13.01 3.06 -20.34
C GLY A 40 14.28 3.33 -19.55
N GLU A 41 14.27 3.26 -18.21
CA GLU A 41 15.47 3.42 -17.38
C GLU A 41 16.42 2.22 -17.52
N LEU A 42 17.73 2.49 -17.30
CA LEU A 42 18.76 1.46 -17.27
C LEU A 42 18.82 0.73 -15.92
N VAL A 43 18.57 1.44 -14.84
CA VAL A 43 18.56 0.91 -13.47
C VAL A 43 17.26 1.31 -12.78
N ARG A 44 16.68 0.36 -12.07
CA ARG A 44 15.52 0.60 -11.20
C ARG A 44 15.96 0.58 -9.75
N LYS A 45 15.70 1.68 -9.04
CA LYS A 45 16.07 1.86 -7.63
C LYS A 45 14.86 1.55 -6.75
N LEU A 46 14.97 0.56 -5.87
CA LEU A 46 13.92 0.14 -4.96
C LEU A 46 14.41 0.13 -3.51
N VAL A 47 13.47 0.26 -2.59
CA VAL A 47 13.70 0.02 -1.16
C VAL A 47 13.72 -1.49 -0.93
N GLY A 48 14.69 -1.97 -0.17
CA GLY A 48 14.88 -3.37 0.17
C GLY A 48 15.62 -3.57 1.48
N GLY A 49 16.03 -4.79 1.74
CA GLY A 49 16.64 -5.27 2.97
C GLY A 49 15.65 -6.08 3.81
N VAL A 50 16.07 -7.27 4.24
CA VAL A 50 15.22 -8.27 4.92
C VAL A 50 14.41 -7.65 6.06
N THR A 51 15.08 -6.91 6.97
CA THR A 51 14.39 -6.31 8.12
C THR A 51 13.44 -5.18 7.70
N LEU A 52 13.85 -4.30 6.77
CA LEU A 52 12.97 -3.24 6.30
C LEU A 52 11.76 -3.80 5.53
N ASN A 53 11.96 -4.85 4.75
CA ASN A 53 10.89 -5.50 4.01
C ASN A 53 9.83 -6.09 4.97
N HIS A 54 10.20 -6.96 5.92
CA HIS A 54 9.20 -7.57 6.79
C HIS A 54 8.50 -6.57 7.72
N LEU A 55 9.18 -5.52 8.16
CA LEU A 55 8.53 -4.44 8.91
C LEU A 55 7.54 -3.64 8.06
N SER A 56 7.82 -3.45 6.76
CA SER A 56 6.90 -2.81 5.83
C SER A 56 5.61 -3.62 5.67
N TRP A 57 5.72 -4.95 5.55
CA TRP A 57 4.57 -5.85 5.49
C TRP A 57 3.81 -5.94 6.83
N ALA A 58 4.52 -5.96 7.97
CA ALA A 58 3.88 -5.90 9.28
C ALA A 58 3.11 -4.57 9.49
N SER A 59 3.70 -3.45 9.07
CA SER A 59 3.04 -2.15 9.10
C SER A 59 1.80 -2.09 8.20
N LEU A 60 1.88 -2.67 6.98
CA LEU A 60 0.73 -2.82 6.08
C LEU A 60 -0.46 -3.52 6.76
N LEU A 61 -0.16 -4.49 7.63
CA LEU A 61 -1.15 -5.25 8.40
C LEU A 61 -1.58 -4.54 9.69
N GLY A 62 -1.17 -3.30 9.92
CA GLY A 62 -1.65 -2.43 10.99
C GLY A 62 -0.79 -2.39 12.25
N LEU A 63 0.40 -3.00 12.27
CA LEU A 63 1.28 -2.96 13.43
C LEU A 63 2.03 -1.61 13.51
N LYS A 64 2.25 -1.15 14.74
CA LYS A 64 3.16 -0.03 15.02
C LYS A 64 4.59 -0.55 14.97
N THR A 65 5.27 -0.29 13.84
CA THR A 65 6.61 -0.79 13.58
C THR A 65 7.67 0.26 13.77
N GLY A 66 8.86 -0.16 14.16
CA GLY A 66 10.03 0.71 14.24
C GLY A 66 11.29 -0.01 13.77
N ILE A 67 12.25 0.73 13.26
CA ILE A 67 13.55 0.21 12.82
C ILE A 67 14.68 0.99 13.50
N PHE A 68 15.74 0.28 13.89
CA PHE A 68 16.90 0.88 14.53
C PHE A 68 18.21 0.32 13.98
N GLY A 69 19.30 1.05 14.17
CA GLY A 69 20.62 0.68 13.70
C GLY A 69 21.39 1.85 13.10
N LYS A 70 22.42 1.54 12.30
CA LYS A 70 23.23 2.54 11.60
C LYS A 70 22.76 2.77 10.16
N GLN A 71 22.87 4.01 9.71
CA GLN A 71 22.61 4.38 8.31
C GLN A 71 23.54 5.51 7.87
N GLY A 72 23.88 5.52 6.58
CA GLY A 72 24.72 6.56 6.01
C GLY A 72 23.99 7.91 5.83
N ASP A 73 24.76 9.01 5.94
CA ASP A 73 24.31 10.34 5.56
C ASP A 73 24.58 10.59 4.06
N ASP A 74 23.98 9.79 3.21
CA ASP A 74 24.11 9.84 1.76
C ASP A 74 22.75 9.85 1.05
N GLU A 75 22.76 9.87 -0.28
CA GLU A 75 21.55 9.83 -1.11
C GLU A 75 20.74 8.55 -0.89
N ASN A 76 21.43 7.39 -0.74
CA ASN A 76 20.79 6.13 -0.48
C ASN A 76 20.10 6.11 0.90
N GLY A 77 20.75 6.66 1.93
CA GLY A 77 20.15 6.80 3.25
C GLY A 77 18.90 7.67 3.24
N ARG A 78 18.92 8.80 2.51
CA ARG A 78 17.70 9.62 2.35
C ARG A 78 16.58 8.87 1.66
N PHE A 79 16.88 8.15 0.57
CA PHE A 79 15.91 7.34 -0.17
C PHE A 79 15.28 6.25 0.71
N LEU A 80 16.07 5.57 1.55
CA LEU A 80 15.58 4.56 2.49
C LEU A 80 14.69 5.18 3.57
N ARG A 81 15.06 6.35 4.14
CA ARG A 81 14.23 7.05 5.13
C ARG A 81 12.89 7.51 4.57
N GLU A 82 12.86 8.00 3.32
CA GLU A 82 11.62 8.31 2.61
C GLU A 82 10.75 7.06 2.38
N GLY A 83 11.37 5.92 2.11
CA GLY A 83 10.69 4.63 2.06
C GLY A 83 10.08 4.23 3.40
N MET A 84 10.83 4.38 4.50
CA MET A 84 10.32 4.11 5.85
C MET A 84 9.13 5.01 6.21
N ASP A 85 9.16 6.30 5.83
CA ASP A 85 8.02 7.22 6.01
C ASP A 85 6.77 6.76 5.26
N ARG A 86 6.95 6.28 4.02
CA ARG A 86 5.85 5.73 3.20
C ARG A 86 5.17 4.54 3.86
N TYR A 87 5.92 3.72 4.59
CA TYR A 87 5.41 2.54 5.31
C TYR A 87 5.11 2.84 6.78
N HIS A 88 5.15 4.11 7.23
CA HIS A 88 4.89 4.53 8.61
C HIS A 88 5.77 3.81 9.65
N ILE A 89 7.01 3.48 9.28
CA ILE A 89 8.00 2.86 10.16
C ILE A 89 8.73 3.95 10.95
N ASP A 90 8.67 3.89 12.28
CA ASP A 90 9.45 4.78 13.15
C ASP A 90 10.96 4.52 12.99
N LYS A 91 11.76 5.57 13.05
CA LYS A 91 13.18 5.54 12.73
C LYS A 91 14.02 5.95 13.93
N HIS A 92 14.68 5.00 14.56
CA HIS A 92 15.67 5.24 15.61
C HIS A 92 17.09 4.93 15.10
N LEU A 93 17.56 5.75 14.16
CA LEU A 93 18.78 5.52 13.38
C LEU A 93 19.95 6.38 13.86
N SER A 94 21.13 5.77 13.98
CA SER A 94 22.40 6.49 14.09
C SER A 94 22.88 6.84 12.68
N ILE A 95 22.76 8.14 12.33
CA ILE A 95 23.17 8.63 11.00
C ILE A 95 24.66 8.99 11.05
N GLU A 96 25.47 8.32 10.24
CA GLU A 96 26.93 8.46 10.24
C GLU A 96 27.48 8.84 8.85
N LYS A 97 28.69 9.38 8.81
CA LYS A 97 29.41 9.70 7.55
C LYS A 97 30.03 8.44 6.95
N THR A 98 29.18 7.49 6.59
CA THR A 98 29.53 6.24 5.93
C THR A 98 28.54 6.00 4.78
N ALA A 99 28.77 5.01 3.93
CA ALA A 99 27.82 4.65 2.89
C ALA A 99 26.62 3.90 3.48
N SER A 100 25.43 4.15 2.97
CA SER A 100 24.26 3.31 3.23
C SER A 100 24.37 2.00 2.45
N SER A 101 23.77 0.94 2.98
CA SER A 101 23.81 -0.40 2.36
C SER A 101 23.09 -0.41 1.00
N PHE A 102 23.64 -1.12 0.03
CA PHE A 102 23.04 -1.26 -1.29
C PHE A 102 23.35 -2.63 -1.91
N ALA A 103 22.53 -3.03 -2.89
CA ALA A 103 22.73 -4.23 -3.68
C ALA A 103 22.63 -3.92 -5.18
N HIS A 104 23.54 -4.48 -5.97
CA HIS A 104 23.41 -4.55 -7.42
C HIS A 104 22.81 -5.88 -7.80
N ILE A 105 21.62 -5.87 -8.42
CA ILE A 105 20.85 -7.05 -8.76
C ILE A 105 20.71 -7.12 -10.28
N PHE A 106 21.32 -8.12 -10.90
CA PHE A 106 21.21 -8.38 -12.33
C PHE A 106 20.18 -9.47 -12.56
N VAL A 107 19.18 -9.19 -13.41
CA VAL A 107 18.08 -10.12 -13.69
C VAL A 107 18.00 -10.40 -15.17
N ASP A 108 18.00 -11.68 -15.56
CA ASP A 108 17.83 -12.13 -16.94
C ASP A 108 16.34 -12.38 -17.29
N PRO A 109 16.01 -12.64 -18.59
CA PRO A 109 14.63 -12.85 -19.01
C PRO A 109 13.97 -14.11 -18.41
N ASP A 110 14.76 -15.09 -18.00
CA ASP A 110 14.31 -16.36 -17.43
C ASP A 110 14.12 -16.27 -15.90
N GLY A 111 14.40 -15.10 -15.30
CA GLY A 111 14.29 -14.85 -13.87
C GLY A 111 15.55 -15.25 -13.08
N GLY A 112 16.64 -15.65 -13.76
CA GLY A 112 17.94 -15.87 -13.14
C GLY A 112 18.50 -14.58 -12.57
N ARG A 113 19.19 -14.67 -11.41
CA ARG A 113 19.70 -13.49 -10.68
C ARG A 113 21.16 -13.64 -10.26
N ALA A 114 21.89 -12.51 -10.33
CA ALA A 114 23.17 -12.34 -9.65
C ALA A 114 23.06 -11.10 -8.76
N ILE A 115 23.37 -11.28 -7.47
CA ILE A 115 23.22 -10.25 -6.45
C ILE A 115 24.58 -9.96 -5.82
N TYR A 116 24.99 -8.68 -5.88
CA TYR A 116 26.22 -8.19 -5.25
C TYR A 116 25.85 -7.19 -4.17
N MET A 117 26.05 -7.56 -2.91
CA MET A 117 25.66 -6.76 -1.75
C MET A 117 26.84 -6.00 -1.16
N SER A 118 26.57 -4.77 -0.73
CA SER A 118 27.47 -3.99 0.12
C SER A 118 26.75 -3.72 1.45
N PRO A 119 27.09 -4.42 2.54
CA PRO A 119 26.47 -4.22 3.84
C PRO A 119 26.73 -2.83 4.43
N ALA A 120 27.84 -2.20 4.08
CA ALA A 120 28.20 -0.82 4.47
C ALA A 120 27.82 -0.49 5.93
N SER A 121 26.97 0.53 6.17
CA SER A 121 26.55 0.93 7.52
C SER A 121 25.90 -0.19 8.35
N THR A 122 25.15 -1.10 7.73
CA THR A 122 24.62 -2.29 8.44
C THR A 122 25.75 -3.18 8.95
N GLY A 123 26.74 -3.46 8.11
CA GLY A 123 27.91 -4.28 8.46
C GLY A 123 28.86 -3.63 9.50
N GLU A 124 28.75 -2.33 9.71
CA GLU A 124 29.52 -1.58 10.73
C GLU A 124 28.85 -1.55 12.11
N THR A 125 27.63 -2.10 12.23
CA THR A 125 26.90 -2.18 13.49
C THR A 125 27.46 -3.30 14.37
N ASN A 126 27.69 -3.02 15.67
CA ASN A 126 28.24 -4.01 16.61
C ASN A 126 27.48 -3.99 17.94
N ALA A 127 27.77 -4.98 18.80
CA ALA A 127 27.13 -5.15 20.10
C ALA A 127 27.23 -3.90 21.00
N ALA A 128 28.39 -3.23 21.03
CA ALA A 128 28.60 -2.05 21.85
C ALA A 128 27.68 -0.90 21.41
N HIS A 129 27.56 -0.68 20.10
CA HIS A 129 26.67 0.33 19.53
C HIS A 129 25.21 0.06 19.91
N ILE A 130 24.73 -1.18 19.77
CA ILE A 130 23.37 -1.57 20.15
C ILE A 130 23.09 -1.29 21.62
N ARG A 131 23.98 -1.73 22.50
CA ARG A 131 23.82 -1.54 23.96
C ARG A 131 23.81 -0.07 24.36
N GLN A 132 24.65 0.74 23.73
CA GLN A 132 24.80 2.16 24.07
C GLN A 132 23.67 3.04 23.54
N HIS A 133 23.19 2.79 22.32
CA HIS A 133 22.30 3.72 21.60
C HIS A 133 20.87 3.23 21.43
N HIS A 134 20.61 1.92 21.49
CA HIS A 134 19.31 1.37 21.10
C HIS A 134 18.61 0.54 22.20
N ALA A 135 19.23 0.34 23.36
CA ALA A 135 18.67 -0.52 24.41
C ALA A 135 17.28 -0.08 24.89
N ASP A 136 17.06 1.21 25.09
CA ASP A 136 15.77 1.72 25.56
C ASP A 136 14.70 1.68 24.45
N TYR A 137 15.10 1.88 23.20
CA TYR A 137 14.22 1.74 22.06
C TYR A 137 13.73 0.29 21.91
N ILE A 138 14.64 -0.68 22.05
CA ILE A 138 14.30 -2.12 22.10
C ILE A 138 13.27 -2.38 23.21
N ARG A 139 13.52 -1.89 24.42
CA ARG A 139 12.61 -2.10 25.58
C ARG A 139 11.24 -1.46 25.41
N SER A 140 11.10 -0.47 24.55
CA SER A 140 9.81 0.21 24.28
C SER A 140 8.84 -0.62 23.44
N SER A 141 9.28 -1.76 22.88
CA SER A 141 8.47 -2.62 22.00
C SER A 141 7.91 -3.86 22.72
N ALA A 142 6.93 -4.52 22.11
CA ALA A 142 6.43 -5.81 22.55
C ALA A 142 7.23 -6.99 21.95
N MET A 143 7.70 -6.83 20.72
CA MET A 143 8.47 -7.83 19.97
C MET A 143 9.72 -7.20 19.38
N VAL A 144 10.74 -8.02 19.17
CA VAL A 144 11.97 -7.66 18.45
C VAL A 144 12.22 -8.66 17.34
N SER A 145 12.47 -8.19 16.13
CA SER A 145 12.93 -8.99 15.00
C SER A 145 14.35 -8.62 14.60
N THR A 146 15.10 -9.63 14.17
CA THR A 146 16.43 -9.45 13.57
C THR A 146 16.70 -10.58 12.57
N GLU A 147 17.85 -10.51 11.91
CA GLU A 147 18.20 -11.41 10.82
C GLU A 147 19.66 -11.86 10.87
N ILE A 148 19.94 -13.02 10.32
CA ILE A 148 21.28 -13.48 9.94
C ILE A 148 21.36 -13.43 8.41
N SER A 149 21.78 -12.26 7.88
CA SER A 149 21.94 -11.98 6.45
C SER A 149 23.09 -10.99 6.21
N GLN A 150 23.04 -9.79 6.80
CA GLN A 150 24.06 -8.73 6.61
C GLN A 150 24.52 -8.07 7.91
N LEU A 151 23.80 -8.27 9.00
CA LEU A 151 24.13 -7.69 10.31
C LEU A 151 25.19 -8.56 11.01
N PRO A 152 26.24 -7.97 11.61
CA PRO A 152 27.20 -8.71 12.44
C PRO A 152 26.53 -9.51 13.56
N LEU A 153 26.98 -10.76 13.77
CA LEU A 153 26.36 -11.69 14.71
C LEU A 153 26.39 -11.19 16.16
N ASP A 154 27.42 -10.44 16.56
CA ASP A 154 27.51 -9.84 17.89
C ASP A 154 26.42 -8.76 18.11
N ALA A 155 26.04 -8.02 17.07
CA ALA A 155 24.93 -7.07 17.11
C ALA A 155 23.58 -7.79 17.19
N VAL A 156 23.40 -8.88 16.44
CA VAL A 156 22.21 -9.74 16.53
C VAL A 156 22.04 -10.26 17.96
N VAL A 157 23.10 -10.85 18.53
CA VAL A 157 23.09 -11.37 19.91
C VAL A 157 22.76 -10.26 20.91
N ALA A 158 23.38 -9.09 20.80
CA ALA A 158 23.15 -7.99 21.72
C ALA A 158 21.68 -7.51 21.71
N ALA A 159 21.07 -7.42 20.52
CA ALA A 159 19.66 -7.03 20.40
C ALA A 159 18.72 -8.07 21.03
N LEU A 160 18.96 -9.35 20.75
CA LEU A 160 18.17 -10.45 21.31
C LEU A 160 18.34 -10.59 22.83
N GLU A 161 19.54 -10.40 23.37
CA GLU A 161 19.77 -10.40 24.83
C GLU A 161 19.01 -9.29 25.54
N ILE A 162 19.09 -8.04 25.03
CA ILE A 162 18.32 -6.92 25.59
C ILE A 162 16.83 -7.21 25.56
N ALA A 163 16.33 -7.80 24.46
CA ALA A 163 14.93 -8.16 24.32
C ALA A 163 14.51 -9.25 25.34
N ARG A 164 15.30 -10.31 25.47
CA ARG A 164 15.06 -11.40 26.43
C ARG A 164 15.09 -10.92 27.87
N ASP A 165 16.08 -10.11 28.23
CA ASP A 165 16.19 -9.53 29.58
C ASP A 165 15.00 -8.63 29.93
N ALA A 166 14.39 -8.01 28.93
CA ALA A 166 13.18 -7.20 29.08
C ALA A 166 11.86 -8.00 28.96
N GLY A 167 11.93 -9.32 28.78
CA GLY A 167 10.76 -10.21 28.65
C GLY A 167 9.98 -10.00 27.35
N LEU A 168 10.65 -9.51 26.28
CA LEU A 168 10.04 -9.30 24.97
C LEU A 168 10.06 -10.60 24.15
N THR A 169 9.16 -10.69 23.19
CA THR A 169 9.17 -11.76 22.20
C THR A 169 10.29 -11.53 21.18
N THR A 170 11.09 -12.57 20.92
CA THR A 170 12.22 -12.52 20.01
C THR A 170 11.97 -13.35 18.74
N ILE A 171 12.25 -12.76 17.57
CA ILE A 171 12.05 -13.38 16.26
C ILE A 171 13.35 -13.26 15.47
N LEU A 172 13.83 -14.37 14.94
CA LEU A 172 15.08 -14.43 14.18
C LEU A 172 14.84 -15.05 12.80
N ASP A 173 15.15 -14.29 11.75
CA ASP A 173 15.26 -14.80 10.39
C ASP A 173 16.69 -15.31 10.12
N VAL A 174 16.83 -16.49 9.53
CA VAL A 174 18.13 -17.05 9.11
C VAL A 174 18.09 -17.24 7.60
N ASP A 175 18.58 -16.24 6.89
CA ASP A 175 18.44 -16.14 5.43
C ASP A 175 19.60 -16.81 4.67
N ILE A 176 20.81 -16.87 5.27
CA ILE A 176 22.02 -17.42 4.66
C ILE A 176 22.50 -18.70 5.39
N PRO A 177 23.25 -19.59 4.68
CA PRO A 177 23.85 -20.75 5.29
C PRO A 177 24.76 -20.43 6.48
N ARG A 178 24.85 -21.35 7.44
CA ARG A 178 25.69 -21.19 8.64
C ARG A 178 27.15 -20.91 8.30
N SER A 179 27.72 -21.66 7.33
CA SER A 179 29.12 -21.50 6.89
C SER A 179 29.39 -20.07 6.37
N ASP A 180 28.44 -19.50 5.61
CA ASP A 180 28.56 -18.13 5.10
C ASP A 180 28.38 -17.10 6.21
N ALA A 181 27.43 -17.31 7.13
CA ALA A 181 27.20 -16.42 8.27
C ALA A 181 28.43 -16.34 9.19
N VAL A 182 28.99 -17.47 9.57
CA VAL A 182 30.21 -17.52 10.42
C VAL A 182 31.43 -16.91 9.72
N LYS A 183 31.56 -17.14 8.42
CA LYS A 183 32.67 -16.58 7.64
C LYS A 183 32.60 -15.06 7.47
N ALA A 184 31.39 -14.52 7.27
CA ALA A 184 31.20 -13.12 6.88
C ALA A 184 30.77 -12.20 8.01
N LEU A 185 30.02 -12.71 9.01
CA LEU A 185 29.31 -11.87 9.97
C LEU A 185 29.78 -12.02 11.42
N GLY A 186 30.54 -13.06 11.76
CA GLY A 186 31.05 -13.20 13.14
C GLY A 186 31.45 -14.62 13.52
N SER A 187 31.34 -14.95 14.81
CA SER A 187 31.80 -16.24 15.31
C SER A 187 30.72 -17.32 15.33
N GLU A 188 31.15 -18.59 15.33
CA GLU A 188 30.28 -19.74 15.56
C GLU A 188 29.51 -19.63 16.88
N ALA A 189 30.17 -19.14 17.92
CA ALA A 189 29.55 -18.97 19.24
C ALA A 189 28.40 -17.94 19.22
N ASP A 190 28.57 -16.85 18.47
CA ASP A 190 27.51 -15.84 18.30
C ASP A 190 26.36 -16.37 17.46
N PHE A 191 26.65 -17.17 16.42
CA PHE A 191 25.64 -17.84 15.60
C PHE A 191 24.75 -18.76 16.46
N GLU A 192 25.37 -19.69 17.19
CA GLU A 192 24.64 -20.62 18.10
C GLU A 192 23.89 -19.84 19.20
N ARG A 193 24.51 -18.77 19.74
CA ARG A 193 23.89 -17.93 20.75
C ARG A 193 22.64 -17.20 20.22
N ALA A 194 22.69 -16.67 19.01
CA ALA A 194 21.53 -16.01 18.38
C ALA A 194 20.33 -16.96 18.25
N LEU A 195 20.57 -18.21 17.79
CA LEU A 195 19.53 -19.23 17.68
C LEU A 195 18.91 -19.61 19.04
N GLN A 196 19.74 -19.70 20.10
CA GLN A 196 19.27 -19.99 21.47
C GLN A 196 18.41 -18.85 22.07
N LEU A 197 18.60 -17.62 21.62
CA LEU A 197 17.89 -16.45 22.14
C LEU A 197 16.54 -16.20 21.44
N ALA A 198 16.27 -16.89 20.34
CA ALA A 198 15.05 -16.68 19.56
C ALA A 198 13.88 -17.52 20.08
N ASP A 199 12.76 -16.85 20.41
CA ASP A 199 11.48 -17.52 20.67
C ASP A 199 10.92 -18.16 19.39
N TYR A 200 11.05 -17.45 18.28
CA TYR A 200 10.58 -17.87 16.96
C TYR A 200 11.72 -17.82 15.95
N LEU A 201 11.97 -18.95 15.31
CA LEU A 201 12.97 -19.09 14.25
C LEU A 201 12.27 -19.24 12.90
N LYS A 202 12.69 -18.45 11.94
CA LYS A 202 12.25 -18.57 10.54
C LYS A 202 13.47 -18.71 9.62
N PRO A 203 14.09 -19.88 9.55
CA PRO A 203 15.18 -20.12 8.63
C PRO A 203 14.67 -20.35 7.20
N SER A 204 15.49 -19.98 6.20
CA SER A 204 15.31 -20.41 4.82
C SER A 204 15.63 -21.91 4.67
N LYS A 205 15.06 -22.57 3.65
CA LYS A 205 15.32 -24.00 3.40
C LYS A 205 16.82 -24.29 3.19
N VAL A 206 17.53 -23.38 2.54
CA VAL A 206 18.98 -23.53 2.30
C VAL A 206 19.75 -23.47 3.61
N ALA A 207 19.46 -22.51 4.48
CA ALA A 207 20.10 -22.37 5.78
C ALA A 207 19.85 -23.59 6.67
N VAL A 208 18.61 -24.08 6.72
CA VAL A 208 18.22 -25.17 7.61
C VAL A 208 18.85 -26.51 7.23
N THR A 209 19.02 -26.78 5.94
CA THR A 209 19.63 -28.02 5.45
C THR A 209 21.09 -28.14 5.93
N GLU A 210 21.85 -27.05 5.96
CA GLU A 210 23.22 -27.07 6.49
C GLU A 210 23.25 -27.26 8.02
N ILE A 211 22.32 -26.63 8.75
CA ILE A 211 22.30 -26.70 10.22
C ILE A 211 21.88 -28.08 10.73
N THR A 212 20.92 -28.73 10.04
CA THR A 212 20.30 -29.98 10.50
C THR A 212 20.75 -31.22 9.74
N GLY A 213 21.26 -31.08 8.53
CA GLY A 213 21.50 -32.18 7.60
C GLY A 213 20.22 -32.78 7.01
N GLU A 214 19.05 -32.20 7.30
CA GLU A 214 17.74 -32.75 6.93
C GLU A 214 17.14 -31.96 5.75
N SER A 215 16.62 -32.67 4.77
CA SER A 215 16.00 -32.09 3.57
C SER A 215 14.49 -31.91 3.68
N ASP A 216 13.81 -32.71 4.54
CA ASP A 216 12.40 -32.51 4.84
C ASP A 216 12.21 -31.37 5.82
N ALA A 217 11.48 -30.35 5.39
CA ALA A 217 11.30 -29.12 6.17
C ALA A 217 10.55 -29.34 7.50
N VAL A 218 9.65 -30.33 7.60
CA VAL A 218 8.93 -30.62 8.84
C VAL A 218 9.85 -31.29 9.85
N ALA A 219 10.63 -32.28 9.41
CA ALA A 219 11.62 -32.95 10.25
C ALA A 219 12.69 -31.95 10.71
N ALA A 220 13.21 -31.13 9.80
CA ALA A 220 14.20 -30.10 10.10
C ALA A 220 13.66 -29.06 11.14
N ALA A 221 12.41 -28.62 11.00
CA ALA A 221 11.79 -27.73 11.96
C ALA A 221 11.69 -28.35 13.37
N GLY A 222 11.37 -29.63 13.45
CA GLY A 222 11.36 -30.39 14.71
C GLY A 222 12.74 -30.46 15.36
N ILE A 223 13.78 -30.80 14.59
CA ILE A 223 15.18 -30.86 15.07
C ILE A 223 15.65 -29.51 15.62
N LEU A 224 15.41 -28.42 14.88
CA LEU A 224 15.80 -27.08 15.32
C LEU A 224 15.04 -26.65 16.57
N ARG A 225 13.75 -26.91 16.63
CA ARG A 225 12.93 -26.56 17.77
C ARG A 225 13.41 -27.25 19.03
N GLU A 226 13.69 -28.55 18.97
CA GLU A 226 14.21 -29.31 20.10
C GLU A 226 15.61 -28.82 20.52
N LYS A 227 16.52 -28.63 19.55
CA LYS A 227 17.91 -28.19 19.79
C LYS A 227 17.98 -26.84 20.50
N TYR A 228 17.16 -25.86 20.09
CA TYR A 228 17.23 -24.48 20.58
C TYR A 228 16.12 -24.12 21.59
N ASN A 229 15.21 -25.06 21.86
CA ASN A 229 14.07 -24.85 22.75
C ASN A 229 13.23 -23.62 22.36
N SER A 230 13.03 -23.42 21.06
CA SER A 230 12.22 -22.33 20.52
C SER A 230 10.73 -22.64 20.67
N LYS A 231 9.89 -21.61 20.83
CA LYS A 231 8.41 -21.76 20.88
C LYS A 231 7.86 -22.31 19.57
N ALA A 232 8.40 -21.85 18.44
CA ALA A 232 8.14 -22.45 17.15
C ALA A 232 9.31 -22.20 16.18
N VAL A 233 9.46 -23.13 15.24
CA VAL A 233 10.33 -23.01 14.07
C VAL A 233 9.47 -23.11 12.82
N ILE A 234 9.60 -22.13 11.94
CA ILE A 234 8.83 -22.03 10.69
C ILE A 234 9.81 -21.99 9.52
N ILE A 235 9.71 -22.92 8.58
CA ILE A 235 10.60 -23.02 7.41
C ILE A 235 9.78 -22.73 6.16
N THR A 236 10.18 -21.70 5.40
CA THR A 236 9.57 -21.40 4.09
C THR A 236 10.15 -22.33 3.02
N ASP A 237 9.29 -22.90 2.17
CA ASP A 237 9.64 -23.90 1.13
C ASP A 237 9.06 -23.51 -0.24
N GLY A 238 9.14 -22.22 -0.60
CA GLY A 238 8.75 -21.67 -1.90
C GLY A 238 7.30 -21.97 -2.26
N GLU A 239 7.08 -22.55 -3.43
CA GLU A 239 5.73 -22.88 -3.94
C GLU A 239 5.03 -24.00 -3.17
N ILE A 240 5.75 -24.76 -2.36
CA ILE A 240 5.18 -25.79 -1.49
C ILE A 240 4.48 -25.16 -0.28
N GLY A 241 4.92 -23.97 0.15
CA GLY A 241 4.38 -23.24 1.31
C GLY A 241 5.36 -23.16 2.46
N CYS A 242 4.93 -23.57 3.66
CA CYS A 242 5.80 -23.57 4.84
C CYS A 242 5.60 -24.82 5.69
N ALA A 243 6.64 -25.17 6.45
CA ALA A 243 6.59 -26.19 7.50
C ALA A 243 6.69 -25.50 8.86
N ILE A 244 6.06 -26.08 9.88
CA ILE A 244 6.10 -25.61 11.26
C ILE A 244 6.36 -26.77 12.23
N ALA A 245 7.09 -26.47 13.30
CA ALA A 245 7.12 -27.25 14.53
C ALA A 245 6.88 -26.31 15.72
N SER A 246 5.80 -26.55 16.47
CA SER A 246 5.43 -25.87 17.72
C SER A 246 4.82 -26.86 18.69
N ASP A 247 4.40 -26.41 19.89
CA ASP A 247 3.65 -27.28 20.83
C ASP A 247 2.24 -27.61 20.32
N GLU A 248 1.65 -26.72 19.53
CA GLU A 248 0.25 -26.82 19.11
C GLU A 248 0.09 -27.41 17.71
N LEU A 249 1.09 -27.21 16.83
CA LEU A 249 1.02 -27.63 15.44
C LEU A 249 2.38 -28.10 14.94
N SER A 250 2.40 -29.26 14.28
CA SER A 250 3.55 -29.75 13.50
C SER A 250 3.04 -30.23 12.14
N GLY A 251 3.63 -29.73 11.06
CA GLY A 251 3.21 -30.10 9.71
C GLY A 251 3.48 -29.03 8.67
N ARG A 252 2.76 -29.11 7.55
CA ARG A 252 2.88 -28.17 6.41
C ARG A 252 1.59 -27.39 6.21
N ILE A 253 1.75 -26.11 5.84
CA ILE A 253 0.66 -25.27 5.33
C ILE A 253 1.01 -24.93 3.88
N PRO A 254 0.16 -25.27 2.90
CA PRO A 254 0.44 -25.06 1.50
C PRO A 254 0.48 -23.57 1.12
N ALA A 255 1.28 -23.23 0.11
CA ALA A 255 1.25 -21.90 -0.49
C ALA A 255 -0.03 -21.68 -1.31
N TYR A 256 -0.34 -20.42 -1.58
CA TYR A 256 -1.38 -20.07 -2.55
C TYR A 256 -0.86 -20.26 -3.98
N ALA A 257 -1.65 -20.92 -4.83
CA ALA A 257 -1.30 -21.10 -6.24
C ALA A 257 -1.40 -19.76 -7.00
N LEU A 258 -0.30 -19.32 -7.57
CA LEU A 258 -0.22 -18.08 -8.35
C LEU A 258 0.86 -18.18 -9.44
N LYS A 259 0.84 -17.26 -10.37
CA LYS A 259 1.94 -17.05 -11.31
C LYS A 259 2.83 -15.92 -10.78
N ALA A 260 4.00 -16.27 -10.27
CA ALA A 260 4.93 -15.30 -9.75
C ALA A 260 5.50 -14.40 -10.87
N ASN A 261 5.54 -13.09 -10.60
CA ASN A 261 6.27 -12.11 -11.42
C ASN A 261 7.71 -11.95 -10.94
N ASP A 262 7.90 -11.90 -9.61
CA ASP A 262 9.19 -11.80 -8.94
C ASP A 262 9.08 -12.42 -7.54
N SER A 263 9.93 -13.35 -7.18
CA SER A 263 9.92 -13.99 -5.85
C SER A 263 10.82 -13.28 -4.82
N THR A 264 11.40 -12.12 -5.20
CA THR A 264 12.25 -11.34 -4.29
C THR A 264 11.45 -10.81 -3.11
N GLY A 265 11.92 -11.07 -1.90
CA GLY A 265 11.27 -10.61 -0.67
C GLY A 265 10.01 -11.38 -0.25
N ALA A 266 9.64 -12.47 -0.95
CA ALA A 266 8.50 -13.29 -0.55
C ALA A 266 8.67 -13.88 0.86
N GLY A 267 9.89 -14.28 1.23
CA GLY A 267 10.23 -14.74 2.58
C GLY A 267 10.11 -13.64 3.64
N ASP A 268 10.47 -12.40 3.27
CA ASP A 268 10.35 -11.23 4.15
C ASP A 268 8.88 -10.85 4.34
N ALA A 269 8.11 -10.87 3.26
CA ALA A 269 6.67 -10.63 3.30
C ALA A 269 5.95 -11.69 4.16
N PHE A 270 6.33 -12.96 3.98
CA PHE A 270 5.87 -14.05 4.85
C PHE A 270 6.17 -13.77 6.33
N LEU A 271 7.39 -13.31 6.65
CA LEU A 271 7.75 -12.96 8.02
C LEU A 271 6.92 -11.80 8.55
N GLY A 272 6.64 -10.78 7.74
CA GLY A 272 5.72 -9.69 8.11
C GLY A 272 4.32 -10.20 8.47
N GLY A 273 3.78 -11.14 7.69
CA GLY A 273 2.51 -11.81 7.98
C GLY A 273 2.55 -12.70 9.22
N LEU A 274 3.65 -13.43 9.44
CA LEU A 274 3.87 -14.23 10.66
C LEU A 274 3.87 -13.33 11.91
N ILE A 275 4.60 -12.22 11.87
CA ILE A 275 4.66 -11.23 12.96
C ILE A 275 3.26 -10.69 13.27
N ALA A 276 2.47 -10.37 12.25
CA ALA A 276 1.10 -9.91 12.42
C ALA A 276 0.22 -10.97 13.06
N GLY A 277 0.30 -12.23 12.60
CA GLY A 277 -0.44 -13.34 13.21
C GLY A 277 -0.10 -13.56 14.68
N LEU A 278 1.18 -13.45 15.05
CA LEU A 278 1.63 -13.52 16.45
C LEU A 278 1.09 -12.34 17.29
N HIS A 279 1.15 -11.11 16.74
CA HIS A 279 0.63 -9.91 17.41
C HIS A 279 -0.87 -10.04 17.69
N TYR A 280 -1.66 -10.46 16.70
CA TYR A 280 -3.11 -10.64 16.81
C TYR A 280 -3.51 -11.94 17.49
N ARG A 281 -2.54 -12.75 17.95
CA ARG A 281 -2.76 -14.02 18.64
C ARG A 281 -3.63 -14.99 17.87
N LEU A 282 -3.47 -15.04 16.56
CA LEU A 282 -4.14 -16.02 15.72
C LEU A 282 -3.62 -17.42 16.07
N ASN A 283 -4.46 -18.44 15.87
CA ASN A 283 -3.96 -19.81 15.92
C ASN A 283 -2.92 -20.05 14.81
N TRP A 284 -2.12 -21.10 14.92
CA TRP A 284 -1.02 -21.35 13.98
C TRP A 284 -1.47 -21.52 12.53
N THR A 285 -2.61 -22.17 12.31
CA THR A 285 -3.14 -22.37 10.94
C THR A 285 -3.44 -21.02 10.28
N ASP A 286 -4.12 -20.13 10.97
CA ASP A 286 -4.48 -18.81 10.45
C ASP A 286 -3.27 -17.88 10.35
N THR A 287 -2.35 -17.93 11.32
CA THR A 287 -1.08 -17.22 11.28
C THR A 287 -0.28 -17.57 10.03
N LEU A 288 -0.14 -18.86 9.72
CA LEU A 288 0.66 -19.30 8.57
C LEU A 288 -0.06 -19.12 7.23
N LYS A 289 -1.38 -19.18 7.19
CA LYS A 289 -2.17 -18.78 6.03
C LYS A 289 -1.98 -17.29 5.72
N LEU A 290 -2.05 -16.41 6.74
CA LEU A 290 -1.79 -14.99 6.58
C LEU A 290 -0.36 -14.73 6.10
N ALA A 291 0.62 -15.42 6.68
CA ALA A 291 2.02 -15.33 6.26
C ALA A 291 2.22 -15.78 4.80
N ASN A 292 1.63 -16.90 4.40
CA ASN A 292 1.64 -17.36 3.01
C ASN A 292 0.93 -16.38 2.06
N ALA A 293 -0.17 -15.74 2.50
CA ALA A 293 -0.87 -14.74 1.69
C ALA A 293 0.00 -13.49 1.44
N CYS A 294 0.76 -13.04 2.45
CA CYS A 294 1.73 -11.95 2.28
C CYS A 294 2.85 -12.34 1.31
N GLY A 295 3.44 -13.53 1.46
CA GLY A 295 4.47 -14.04 0.55
C GLY A 295 3.95 -14.16 -0.89
N ALA A 296 2.74 -14.65 -1.08
CA ALA A 296 2.08 -14.78 -2.38
C ALA A 296 1.78 -13.41 -3.00
N ALA A 297 1.24 -12.45 -2.23
CA ALA A 297 1.00 -11.09 -2.71
C ALA A 297 2.31 -10.38 -3.10
N CYS A 298 3.41 -10.63 -2.38
CA CYS A 298 4.73 -10.11 -2.74
C CYS A 298 5.19 -10.66 -4.09
N CYS A 299 5.00 -11.94 -4.38
CA CYS A 299 5.38 -12.55 -5.65
C CYS A 299 4.67 -11.95 -6.88
N GLU A 300 3.56 -11.27 -6.71
CA GLU A 300 2.85 -10.55 -7.78
C GLU A 300 3.43 -9.15 -8.06
N LEU A 301 4.30 -8.63 -7.18
CA LEU A 301 4.95 -7.32 -7.31
C LEU A 301 6.28 -7.40 -8.05
N ILE A 302 6.93 -6.27 -8.23
CA ILE A 302 8.34 -6.15 -8.60
C ILE A 302 9.05 -5.48 -7.42
N GLY A 303 9.95 -6.22 -6.77
CA GLY A 303 10.60 -5.82 -5.52
C GLY A 303 9.91 -6.38 -4.30
N ALA A 304 10.51 -6.14 -3.12
CA ALA A 304 10.19 -6.85 -1.88
C ALA A 304 9.22 -6.10 -0.94
N THR A 305 9.02 -4.81 -1.16
CA THR A 305 8.16 -3.97 -0.31
C THR A 305 6.74 -3.87 -0.87
N PRO A 306 5.70 -3.78 -0.02
CA PRO A 306 4.32 -3.75 -0.49
C PRO A 306 3.98 -2.43 -1.22
N ASP A 307 3.12 -2.51 -2.22
CA ASP A 307 2.30 -1.37 -2.64
C ASP A 307 1.14 -1.25 -1.64
N THR A 308 1.13 -0.16 -0.88
CA THR A 308 0.37 -0.07 0.38
C THR A 308 -1.10 -0.48 0.29
N THR A 309 -1.83 -0.07 -0.76
CA THR A 309 -3.27 -0.34 -0.87
C THR A 309 -3.57 -1.64 -1.59
N GLN A 310 -2.92 -1.87 -2.74
CA GLN A 310 -3.17 -3.07 -3.55
C GLN A 310 -2.68 -4.33 -2.86
N SER A 311 -1.49 -4.28 -2.24
CA SER A 311 -0.93 -5.42 -1.53
C SER A 311 -1.79 -5.83 -0.33
N ARG A 312 -2.32 -4.87 0.45
CA ARG A 312 -3.22 -5.18 1.56
C ARG A 312 -4.49 -5.88 1.10
N LYS A 313 -5.14 -5.34 0.07
CA LYS A 313 -6.33 -5.96 -0.53
C LYS A 313 -6.01 -7.37 -1.02
N ARG A 314 -4.88 -7.54 -1.72
CA ARG A 314 -4.48 -8.83 -2.28
C ARG A 314 -4.18 -9.87 -1.21
N VAL A 315 -3.53 -9.49 -0.11
CA VAL A 315 -3.33 -10.39 1.04
C VAL A 315 -4.65 -10.93 1.56
N PHE A 316 -5.67 -10.08 1.73
CA PHE A 316 -6.97 -10.50 2.26
C PHE A 316 -7.82 -11.27 1.24
N GLU A 317 -7.66 -11.03 -0.05
CA GLU A 317 -8.28 -11.86 -1.09
C GLU A 317 -7.71 -13.29 -1.10
N LEU A 318 -6.41 -13.43 -0.83
CA LEU A 318 -5.74 -14.73 -0.74
C LEU A 318 -6.04 -15.44 0.57
N TYR A 319 -6.11 -14.72 1.68
CA TYR A 319 -6.40 -15.27 3.00
C TYR A 319 -7.85 -15.75 3.08
N ASP A 320 -8.16 -16.87 2.36
CA ASP A 320 -9.42 -17.62 2.32
C ASP A 320 -10.70 -16.91 1.87
N GLY A 321 -10.61 -15.80 1.13
CA GLY A 321 -11.81 -15.11 0.62
C GLY A 321 -12.77 -14.61 1.70
N THR A 322 -12.48 -14.89 2.97
CA THR A 322 -13.15 -14.28 4.11
C THR A 322 -12.47 -12.97 4.36
N PRO A 323 -13.14 -11.81 4.22
CA PRO A 323 -12.54 -10.56 4.67
C PRO A 323 -12.16 -10.78 6.13
N PHE A 324 -10.87 -10.71 6.41
CA PHE A 324 -10.36 -10.62 7.76
C PHE A 324 -11.19 -9.51 8.41
N ASN A 325 -11.88 -9.84 9.50
CA ASN A 325 -12.78 -8.87 10.11
C ASN A 325 -11.92 -7.67 10.55
N CYS A 326 -11.92 -6.62 9.73
CA CYS A 326 -11.17 -5.40 10.05
C CYS A 326 -11.58 -4.84 11.42
N GLU A 327 -12.76 -5.19 11.92
CA GLU A 327 -13.23 -4.83 13.24
C GLU A 327 -12.41 -5.52 14.35
N GLU A 328 -12.01 -6.78 14.21
CA GLU A 328 -11.13 -7.45 15.18
C GLU A 328 -9.70 -6.90 15.12
N PHE A 329 -9.20 -6.50 13.96
CA PHE A 329 -7.92 -5.82 13.79
C PHE A 329 -7.90 -4.45 14.49
N HIS A 330 -9.03 -3.74 14.51
CA HIS A 330 -9.14 -2.44 15.16
C HIS A 330 -9.60 -2.53 16.63
N ALA A 331 -10.40 -3.54 16.99
CA ALA A 331 -10.84 -3.75 18.37
C ALA A 331 -9.70 -4.20 19.31
N SER A 332 -8.70 -4.94 18.81
CA SER A 332 -7.51 -5.29 19.59
C SER A 332 -6.59 -4.11 19.89
N ASN A 333 -6.64 -3.02 19.08
CA ASN A 333 -5.96 -1.75 19.36
C ASN A 333 -6.70 -0.86 20.36
N ALA A 334 -7.95 -1.14 20.71
CA ALA A 334 -8.71 -0.40 21.72
C ALA A 334 -8.25 -0.66 23.18
N GLY A 335 -7.33 -1.59 23.41
CA GLY A 335 -6.78 -1.93 24.73
C GLY A 335 -5.61 -1.06 25.21
N THR A 336 -5.10 -0.13 24.42
CA THR A 336 -3.97 0.74 24.80
C THR A 336 -4.44 2.18 24.89
N GLY A 337 -4.73 2.67 26.04
CA GLY A 337 -4.95 4.03 26.60
C GLY A 337 -4.94 5.29 25.73
N GLY A 338 -4.95 5.21 24.40
CA GLY A 338 -5.23 6.27 23.45
C GLY A 338 -6.73 6.27 23.11
N SER A 339 -7.29 7.43 22.80
CA SER A 339 -8.67 7.52 22.31
C SER A 339 -8.86 6.57 21.12
N PRO A 340 -9.92 5.76 21.07
CA PRO A 340 -10.22 4.93 19.90
C PRO A 340 -10.38 5.75 18.59
N TYR A 341 -10.37 7.07 18.70
CA TYR A 341 -10.50 8.02 17.60
C TYR A 341 -9.16 8.53 17.04
N ASP A 342 -8.04 8.41 17.80
CA ASP A 342 -6.76 9.05 17.42
C ASP A 342 -6.17 8.52 16.10
N ASN A 343 -6.42 7.26 15.75
CA ASN A 343 -5.93 6.67 14.51
C ASN A 343 -6.96 6.66 13.36
N ALA A 344 -8.27 6.65 13.68
CA ALA A 344 -9.33 6.53 12.68
C ALA A 344 -9.42 7.78 11.77
N VAL A 345 -9.29 8.96 12.36
CA VAL A 345 -9.30 10.22 11.59
C VAL A 345 -8.04 10.37 10.75
N SER A 346 -6.87 10.07 11.30
CA SER A 346 -5.61 10.09 10.57
C SER A 346 -5.62 9.11 9.40
N PHE A 347 -6.14 7.90 9.61
CA PHE A 347 -6.31 6.90 8.55
C PHE A 347 -7.22 7.42 7.43
N PHE A 348 -8.39 7.99 7.76
CA PHE A 348 -9.28 8.57 6.76
C PHE A 348 -8.62 9.70 5.97
N LEU A 349 -7.96 10.64 6.66
CA LEU A 349 -7.34 11.79 5.99
C LEU A 349 -6.21 11.36 5.04
N THR A 350 -5.37 10.44 5.48
CA THR A 350 -4.28 9.89 4.64
C THR A 350 -4.86 9.13 3.44
N THR A 351 -5.81 8.23 3.67
CA THR A 351 -6.47 7.48 2.59
C THR A 351 -7.14 8.42 1.58
N ALA A 352 -7.86 9.42 2.04
CA ALA A 352 -8.52 10.37 1.15
C ALA A 352 -7.53 11.13 0.26
N ILE A 353 -6.38 11.55 0.80
CA ILE A 353 -5.31 12.21 0.04
C ILE A 353 -4.71 11.24 -0.99
N ASP A 354 -4.39 10.01 -0.59
CA ASP A 354 -3.79 9.01 -1.46
C ASP A 354 -4.72 8.60 -2.61
N GLU A 355 -6.00 8.37 -2.32
CA GLU A 355 -7.01 8.05 -3.33
C GLU A 355 -7.22 9.20 -4.33
N MET A 356 -7.26 10.44 -3.85
CA MET A 356 -7.32 11.61 -4.74
C MET A 356 -6.03 11.79 -5.53
N GLY A 357 -4.86 11.44 -4.97
CA GLY A 357 -3.57 11.39 -5.67
C GLY A 357 -3.57 10.41 -6.84
N LYS A 358 -4.00 9.17 -6.62
CA LYS A 358 -4.15 8.14 -7.66
C LYS A 358 -5.13 8.57 -8.77
N LEU A 359 -6.27 9.14 -8.36
CA LEU A 359 -7.27 9.61 -9.29
C LEU A 359 -6.73 10.77 -10.16
N ARG A 360 -5.97 11.71 -9.57
CA ARG A 360 -5.28 12.78 -10.28
C ARG A 360 -4.31 12.25 -11.33
N GLU A 361 -3.49 11.26 -10.98
CA GLU A 361 -2.55 10.63 -11.93
C GLU A 361 -3.29 9.96 -13.10
N ARG A 362 -4.42 9.31 -12.83
CA ARG A 362 -5.25 8.67 -13.85
C ARG A 362 -5.95 9.69 -14.77
N ILE A 363 -6.42 10.80 -14.23
CA ILE A 363 -7.01 11.91 -15.00
C ILE A 363 -5.95 12.61 -15.85
N GLY A 364 -4.76 12.83 -15.29
CA GLY A 364 -3.64 13.47 -15.96
C GLY A 364 -3.85 14.98 -16.15
N ASN A 365 -4.71 15.37 -17.08
CA ASN A 365 -4.96 16.78 -17.42
C ASN A 365 -6.40 16.98 -17.96
N GLU A 366 -6.67 18.20 -18.45
CA GLU A 366 -7.97 18.60 -19.01
C GLU A 366 -8.45 17.73 -20.19
N GLN A 367 -7.55 17.06 -20.91
CA GLN A 367 -7.87 16.19 -22.05
C GLN A 367 -8.88 15.09 -21.65
N TYR A 368 -8.81 14.64 -20.41
CA TYR A 368 -9.71 13.64 -19.85
C TYR A 368 -11.19 14.07 -19.89
N PHE A 369 -11.46 15.37 -19.78
CA PHE A 369 -12.82 15.90 -19.68
C PHE A 369 -13.38 16.38 -21.03
N LEU A 370 -12.54 16.45 -22.09
CA LEU A 370 -12.90 17.13 -23.33
C LEU A 370 -14.12 16.53 -24.01
N GLN A 371 -14.24 15.20 -24.06
CA GLN A 371 -15.36 14.51 -24.72
C GLN A 371 -16.70 14.84 -24.02
N ALA A 372 -16.73 14.72 -22.69
CA ALA A 372 -17.92 15.07 -21.90
C ALA A 372 -18.27 16.56 -22.02
N ALA A 373 -17.25 17.44 -22.00
CA ALA A 373 -17.47 18.88 -22.18
C ALA A 373 -17.95 19.22 -23.60
N ASP A 374 -17.47 18.55 -24.64
CA ASP A 374 -17.94 18.70 -26.02
C ASP A 374 -19.40 18.24 -26.18
N LEU A 375 -19.74 17.14 -25.52
CA LEU A 375 -21.11 16.63 -25.52
C LEU A 375 -22.08 17.65 -24.89
N ILE A 376 -21.72 18.20 -23.73
CA ILE A 376 -22.49 19.24 -23.06
C ILE A 376 -22.64 20.49 -23.96
N ALA A 377 -21.55 20.98 -24.53
CA ALA A 377 -21.56 22.16 -25.39
C ALA A 377 -22.46 21.97 -26.62
N ARG A 378 -22.44 20.79 -27.24
CA ARG A 378 -23.33 20.45 -28.38
C ARG A 378 -24.80 20.45 -27.97
N VAL A 379 -25.12 19.95 -26.80
CA VAL A 379 -26.50 19.92 -26.28
C VAL A 379 -26.98 21.34 -25.99
N GLU A 380 -26.20 22.14 -25.28
CA GLU A 380 -26.52 23.55 -24.97
C GLU A 380 -26.73 24.38 -26.25
N SER A 381 -25.87 24.20 -27.28
CA SER A 381 -26.00 24.93 -28.55
C SER A 381 -27.30 24.66 -29.30
N ARG A 382 -28.00 23.56 -28.97
CA ARG A 382 -29.29 23.17 -29.54
C ARG A 382 -30.47 23.52 -28.61
N GLY A 383 -30.21 24.23 -27.49
CA GLY A 383 -31.21 24.58 -26.50
C GLY A 383 -31.58 23.45 -25.53
N GLY A 384 -30.81 22.35 -25.51
CA GLY A 384 -30.96 21.28 -24.54
C GLY A 384 -30.42 21.66 -23.18
N ARG A 385 -30.76 20.88 -22.17
CA ARG A 385 -30.49 21.15 -20.75
C ARG A 385 -29.57 20.08 -20.18
N VAL A 386 -28.85 20.43 -19.10
CA VAL A 386 -28.04 19.51 -18.32
C VAL A 386 -28.78 19.17 -17.02
N HIS A 387 -28.95 17.88 -16.75
CA HIS A 387 -29.47 17.38 -15.49
C HIS A 387 -28.42 16.57 -14.76
N VAL A 388 -28.48 16.52 -13.43
CA VAL A 388 -27.57 15.69 -12.61
C VAL A 388 -28.40 14.84 -11.67
N THR A 389 -28.13 13.55 -11.61
CA THR A 389 -28.88 12.59 -10.79
C THR A 389 -27.97 11.55 -10.14
N GLY A 390 -28.44 10.97 -9.03
CA GLY A 390 -27.83 9.90 -8.28
C GLY A 390 -28.84 9.23 -7.37
N VAL A 391 -28.50 8.12 -6.73
CA VAL A 391 -29.35 7.44 -5.75
C VAL A 391 -28.56 7.23 -4.45
N GLY A 392 -29.19 7.50 -3.31
CA GLY A 392 -28.56 7.45 -2.00
C GLY A 392 -27.59 8.62 -1.78
N LYS A 393 -26.34 8.37 -1.33
CA LYS A 393 -25.36 9.45 -1.10
C LYS A 393 -24.94 10.20 -2.37
N PRO A 394 -24.76 9.55 -3.55
CA PRO A 394 -24.59 10.25 -4.83
C PRO A 394 -25.68 11.24 -5.20
N GLU A 395 -26.90 11.10 -4.66
CA GLU A 395 -27.97 12.09 -4.85
C GLU A 395 -27.60 13.46 -4.27
N TYR A 396 -27.00 13.50 -3.09
CA TYR A 396 -26.53 14.75 -2.48
C TYR A 396 -25.37 15.37 -3.26
N VAL A 397 -24.50 14.53 -3.83
CA VAL A 397 -23.46 14.98 -4.77
C VAL A 397 -24.10 15.60 -6.01
N SER A 398 -25.14 14.98 -6.57
CA SER A 398 -25.80 15.51 -7.76
C SER A 398 -26.47 16.87 -7.51
N GLY A 399 -27.03 17.09 -6.31
CA GLY A 399 -27.53 18.40 -5.88
C GLY A 399 -26.40 19.45 -5.81
N TYR A 400 -25.26 19.10 -5.20
CA TYR A 400 -24.10 19.99 -5.15
C TYR A 400 -23.54 20.29 -6.54
N ILE A 401 -23.37 19.30 -7.41
CA ILE A 401 -22.81 19.46 -8.75
C ILE A 401 -23.73 20.28 -9.67
N SER A 402 -25.05 20.10 -9.59
CA SER A 402 -25.98 20.93 -10.37
C SER A 402 -25.87 22.39 -9.98
N ALA A 403 -25.75 22.69 -8.68
CA ALA A 403 -25.51 24.04 -8.18
C ALA A 403 -24.14 24.59 -8.61
N LEU A 404 -23.07 23.79 -8.52
CA LEU A 404 -21.71 24.17 -8.93
C LEU A 404 -21.66 24.51 -10.43
N LEU A 405 -22.20 23.65 -11.30
CA LEU A 405 -22.26 23.87 -12.75
C LEU A 405 -23.04 25.15 -13.07
N SER A 406 -24.19 25.36 -12.46
CA SER A 406 -25.00 26.55 -12.65
C SER A 406 -24.25 27.83 -12.23
N SER A 407 -23.55 27.78 -11.10
CA SER A 407 -22.81 28.92 -10.55
C SER A 407 -21.52 29.23 -11.34
N THR A 408 -21.08 28.32 -12.22
CA THR A 408 -19.89 28.48 -13.08
C THR A 408 -20.23 28.60 -14.57
N GLY A 409 -21.50 28.91 -14.89
CA GLY A 409 -21.93 29.23 -16.26
C GLY A 409 -22.46 28.07 -17.08
N THR A 410 -22.72 26.92 -16.48
CA THR A 410 -23.41 25.80 -17.12
C THR A 410 -24.73 25.55 -16.41
N PRO A 411 -25.89 26.06 -16.92
CA PRO A 411 -27.16 25.82 -16.31
C PRO A 411 -27.44 24.32 -16.16
N ALA A 412 -27.53 23.86 -14.94
CA ALA A 412 -27.76 22.46 -14.61
C ALA A 412 -28.85 22.30 -13.55
N TYR A 413 -29.60 21.22 -13.65
CA TYR A 413 -30.77 20.97 -12.84
C TYR A 413 -30.63 19.66 -12.08
N PHE A 414 -30.91 19.69 -10.79
CA PHE A 414 -31.01 18.47 -10.01
C PHE A 414 -32.22 17.65 -10.45
N LEU A 415 -32.03 16.34 -10.62
CA LEU A 415 -33.06 15.38 -10.95
C LEU A 415 -33.06 14.25 -9.91
N HIS A 416 -34.17 14.06 -9.21
CA HIS A 416 -34.27 13.02 -8.20
C HIS A 416 -34.30 11.63 -8.84
N GLY A 417 -33.27 10.78 -8.51
CA GLY A 417 -33.08 9.51 -9.19
C GLY A 417 -34.24 8.54 -9.09
N THR A 418 -34.73 8.28 -7.87
CA THR A 418 -35.83 7.32 -7.67
C THR A 418 -37.18 7.83 -8.15
N GLU A 419 -37.44 9.14 -8.11
CA GLU A 419 -38.68 9.72 -8.61
C GLU A 419 -38.80 9.73 -10.15
N CYS A 420 -37.67 9.48 -10.86
CA CYS A 420 -37.69 9.38 -12.34
C CYS A 420 -38.67 8.33 -12.85
N VAL A 421 -38.75 7.19 -12.19
CA VAL A 421 -39.69 6.10 -12.58
C VAL A 421 -41.12 6.36 -12.14
N HIS A 422 -41.35 7.40 -11.32
CA HIS A 422 -42.65 7.82 -10.84
C HIS A 422 -43.15 9.15 -11.46
N GLY A 423 -42.51 9.61 -12.53
CA GLY A 423 -42.96 10.77 -13.33
C GLY A 423 -41.93 11.89 -13.47
N SER A 424 -40.95 12.01 -12.57
CA SER A 424 -39.93 13.08 -12.65
C SER A 424 -39.05 13.01 -13.91
N ALA A 425 -38.96 11.86 -14.60
CA ALA A 425 -38.33 11.76 -15.91
C ALA A 425 -38.98 12.72 -16.95
N GLY A 426 -40.20 13.18 -16.75
CA GLY A 426 -40.83 14.21 -17.57
C GLY A 426 -40.15 15.58 -17.55
N GLN A 427 -39.22 15.84 -16.62
CA GLN A 427 -38.38 17.03 -16.63
C GLN A 427 -37.34 17.01 -17.78
N VAL A 428 -37.05 15.84 -18.33
CA VAL A 428 -36.02 15.61 -19.33
C VAL A 428 -36.63 15.50 -20.72
N ALA A 429 -36.28 16.44 -21.60
CA ALA A 429 -36.73 16.45 -23.00
C ALA A 429 -35.77 15.63 -23.89
N PRO A 430 -36.21 15.19 -25.08
CA PRO A 430 -35.35 14.57 -26.04
C PRO A 430 -34.13 15.46 -26.42
N GLY A 431 -32.95 14.91 -26.31
CA GLY A 431 -31.71 15.65 -26.57
C GLY A 431 -31.12 16.38 -25.35
N ASP A 432 -31.78 16.38 -24.20
CA ASP A 432 -31.17 16.80 -22.95
C ASP A 432 -30.06 15.80 -22.52
N ILE A 433 -29.16 16.25 -21.67
CA ILE A 433 -28.08 15.45 -21.07
C ILE A 433 -28.39 15.17 -19.59
N VAL A 434 -28.10 13.95 -19.16
CA VAL A 434 -28.17 13.60 -17.75
C VAL A 434 -26.83 13.04 -17.28
N ILE A 435 -26.18 13.73 -16.33
CA ILE A 435 -25.01 13.22 -15.60
C ILE A 435 -25.54 12.29 -14.51
N VAL A 436 -25.16 11.03 -14.56
CA VAL A 436 -25.63 9.96 -13.68
C VAL A 436 -24.50 9.48 -12.80
N ILE A 437 -24.64 9.61 -11.48
CA ILE A 437 -23.60 9.30 -10.50
C ILE A 437 -23.96 8.01 -9.75
N SER A 438 -23.06 7.02 -9.80
CA SER A 438 -23.22 5.75 -9.07
C SER A 438 -21.88 5.05 -8.90
N ASN A 439 -21.34 4.98 -7.69
CA ASN A 439 -20.03 4.39 -7.44
C ASN A 439 -19.89 2.96 -8.00
N SER A 440 -20.86 2.07 -7.76
CA SER A 440 -20.85 0.71 -8.31
C SER A 440 -21.21 0.64 -9.79
N GLY A 441 -22.04 1.61 -10.26
CA GLY A 441 -22.65 1.56 -11.60
C GLY A 441 -23.65 0.43 -11.82
N GLU A 442 -24.03 -0.30 -10.75
CA GLU A 442 -24.85 -1.52 -10.79
C GLU A 442 -26.17 -1.42 -10.00
N THR A 443 -26.42 -0.31 -9.32
CA THR A 443 -27.62 -0.11 -8.46
C THR A 443 -28.92 -0.30 -9.28
N ALA A 444 -29.83 -1.13 -8.81
CA ALA A 444 -31.05 -1.50 -9.53
C ALA A 444 -31.96 -0.29 -9.83
N GLU A 445 -32.13 0.59 -8.86
CA GLU A 445 -32.89 1.84 -9.00
C GLU A 445 -32.27 2.74 -10.08
N MET A 446 -30.93 2.82 -10.12
CA MET A 446 -30.21 3.60 -11.12
C MET A 446 -30.38 3.02 -12.52
N LYS A 447 -30.37 1.70 -12.67
CA LYS A 447 -30.63 1.03 -13.95
C LYS A 447 -32.04 1.37 -14.45
N SER A 448 -33.03 1.34 -13.57
CA SER A 448 -34.42 1.72 -13.90
C SER A 448 -34.52 3.18 -14.31
N THR A 449 -33.87 4.09 -13.59
CA THR A 449 -33.81 5.52 -13.87
C THR A 449 -33.17 5.78 -15.24
N VAL A 450 -31.96 5.28 -15.51
CA VAL A 450 -31.26 5.45 -16.79
C VAL A 450 -32.09 4.91 -17.95
N THR A 451 -32.74 3.74 -17.78
CA THR A 451 -33.62 3.16 -18.80
C THR A 451 -34.79 4.10 -19.12
N ALA A 452 -35.41 4.69 -18.11
CA ALA A 452 -36.52 5.65 -18.32
C ALA A 452 -36.03 6.92 -19.04
N LEU A 453 -34.88 7.47 -18.64
CA LEU A 453 -34.29 8.67 -19.24
C LEU A 453 -33.90 8.46 -20.71
N LYS A 454 -33.29 7.31 -21.03
CA LYS A 454 -32.96 6.95 -22.43
C LYS A 454 -34.21 6.78 -23.30
N ARG A 455 -35.31 6.27 -22.75
CA ARG A 455 -36.60 6.21 -23.45
C ARG A 455 -37.16 7.60 -23.79
N ASN A 456 -36.86 8.58 -22.94
CA ASN A 456 -37.23 10.00 -23.19
C ASN A 456 -36.26 10.69 -24.16
N GLY A 457 -35.25 9.98 -24.68
CA GLY A 457 -34.27 10.53 -25.63
C GLY A 457 -33.14 11.33 -24.98
N ALA A 458 -32.86 11.11 -23.71
CA ALA A 458 -31.72 11.73 -23.03
C ALA A 458 -30.39 11.09 -23.43
N LEU A 459 -29.34 11.91 -23.47
CA LEU A 459 -27.95 11.46 -23.53
C LEU A 459 -27.42 11.29 -22.09
N ILE A 460 -26.56 10.32 -21.89
CA ILE A 460 -26.07 9.95 -20.54
C ILE A 460 -24.55 10.19 -20.44
N ILE A 461 -24.15 10.96 -19.45
CA ILE A 461 -22.75 10.97 -18.95
C ILE A 461 -22.72 10.15 -17.66
N GLY A 462 -22.12 8.97 -17.71
CA GLY A 462 -21.98 8.10 -16.54
C GLY A 462 -20.76 8.47 -15.71
N VAL A 463 -20.92 8.49 -14.38
CA VAL A 463 -19.84 8.69 -13.41
C VAL A 463 -19.83 7.50 -12.46
N SER A 464 -18.77 6.70 -12.48
CA SER A 464 -18.71 5.48 -11.66
C SER A 464 -17.25 5.11 -11.31
N GLY A 465 -17.09 4.37 -10.22
CA GLY A 465 -15.83 3.76 -9.82
C GLY A 465 -15.46 2.48 -10.61
N LYS A 466 -16.34 2.01 -11.52
CA LYS A 466 -16.12 0.77 -12.28
C LYS A 466 -16.31 1.01 -13.78
N PRO A 467 -15.21 0.98 -14.56
CA PRO A 467 -15.26 1.27 -16.00
C PRO A 467 -15.97 0.19 -16.83
N ASP A 468 -16.14 -0.99 -16.30
CA ASP A 468 -16.85 -2.14 -16.89
C ASP A 468 -18.29 -2.31 -16.39
N SER A 469 -18.78 -1.36 -15.56
CA SER A 469 -20.13 -1.39 -15.00
C SER A 469 -21.22 -1.23 -16.06
N TRP A 470 -22.43 -1.66 -15.69
CA TRP A 470 -23.62 -1.45 -16.53
C TRP A 470 -23.81 0.04 -16.88
N LEU A 471 -23.62 0.94 -15.91
CA LEU A 471 -23.75 2.38 -16.16
C LEU A 471 -22.73 2.86 -17.21
N ALA A 472 -21.47 2.44 -17.10
CA ALA A 472 -20.45 2.78 -18.08
C ALA A 472 -20.82 2.32 -19.50
N GLN A 473 -21.36 1.08 -19.64
CA GLN A 473 -21.80 0.52 -20.91
C GLN A 473 -23.03 1.22 -21.51
N GLN A 474 -23.87 1.82 -20.67
CA GLN A 474 -25.07 2.55 -21.09
C GLN A 474 -24.84 4.03 -21.36
N SER A 475 -23.67 4.55 -21.04
CA SER A 475 -23.33 5.97 -21.16
C SER A 475 -22.88 6.33 -22.59
N ASP A 476 -23.25 7.53 -23.03
CA ASP A 476 -22.73 8.13 -24.26
C ASP A 476 -21.32 8.67 -24.04
N GLU A 477 -21.01 9.10 -22.81
CA GLU A 477 -19.68 9.45 -22.32
C GLU A 477 -19.51 8.94 -20.88
N PHE A 478 -18.30 8.58 -20.49
CA PHE A 478 -18.01 8.00 -19.19
C PHE A 478 -16.84 8.70 -18.48
N LEU A 479 -17.04 9.03 -17.22
CA LEU A 479 -16.03 9.58 -16.33
C LEU A 479 -15.78 8.62 -15.16
N TYR A 480 -14.56 8.16 -15.02
CA TYR A 480 -14.16 7.29 -13.92
C TYR A 480 -13.94 8.10 -12.64
N ALA A 481 -14.58 7.69 -11.55
CA ALA A 481 -14.50 8.30 -10.24
C ALA A 481 -14.33 7.21 -9.14
N GLY A 482 -13.44 6.25 -9.38
CA GLY A 482 -13.23 5.13 -8.46
C GLY A 482 -12.15 5.39 -7.43
N VAL A 483 -12.31 4.73 -6.29
CA VAL A 483 -11.34 4.61 -5.20
C VAL A 483 -11.18 3.15 -4.82
N ASP A 484 -10.01 2.81 -4.30
CA ASP A 484 -9.71 1.46 -3.81
C ASP A 484 -10.12 1.31 -2.34
N CYS A 485 -10.13 2.41 -1.57
CA CYS A 485 -10.40 2.42 -0.13
C CYS A 485 -11.25 3.63 0.27
N GLU A 486 -12.24 3.40 1.15
CA GLU A 486 -13.10 4.46 1.70
C GLU A 486 -12.49 5.19 2.90
N GLY A 487 -11.41 4.65 3.50
CA GLY A 487 -10.69 5.24 4.62
C GLY A 487 -11.43 5.16 5.94
N SER A 488 -12.33 4.19 6.11
CA SER A 488 -13.03 3.95 7.37
C SER A 488 -12.76 2.57 7.93
N PRO A 489 -12.99 2.32 9.22
CA PRO A 489 -12.77 1.00 9.83
C PRO A 489 -13.50 -0.14 9.12
N LEU A 490 -14.72 0.09 8.64
CA LEU A 490 -15.51 -0.92 7.92
C LEU A 490 -15.24 -0.92 6.40
N ASN A 491 -14.67 0.16 5.88
CA ASN A 491 -14.41 0.38 4.45
C ASN A 491 -15.65 0.25 3.53
N PHE A 492 -16.86 0.42 4.08
CA PHE A 492 -18.13 0.34 3.36
C PHE A 492 -18.83 1.69 3.21
N GLU A 493 -18.65 2.58 4.19
CA GLU A 493 -19.30 3.89 4.14
C GLU A 493 -18.64 4.75 3.06
N PRO A 494 -19.41 5.22 2.06
CA PRO A 494 -18.85 6.00 0.97
C PRO A 494 -18.40 7.38 1.47
N ARG A 495 -17.08 7.51 1.65
CA ARG A 495 -16.40 8.76 2.03
C ARG A 495 -15.41 9.18 0.94
N ALA A 496 -14.38 8.36 0.67
CA ALA A 496 -13.41 8.64 -0.38
C ALA A 496 -14.06 8.55 -1.78
N SER A 497 -14.98 7.62 -2.00
CA SER A 497 -15.74 7.54 -3.26
C SER A 497 -16.60 8.79 -3.52
N ILE A 498 -17.23 9.36 -2.50
CA ILE A 498 -17.95 10.62 -2.63
C ILE A 498 -17.00 11.78 -2.95
N LEU A 499 -15.83 11.83 -2.33
CA LEU A 499 -14.79 12.82 -2.68
C LEU A 499 -14.33 12.66 -4.13
N ALA A 500 -14.17 11.43 -4.62
CA ALA A 500 -13.80 11.14 -6.00
C ALA A 500 -14.86 11.61 -7.00
N GLU A 501 -16.15 11.37 -6.74
CA GLU A 501 -17.27 11.85 -7.54
C GLU A 501 -17.27 13.39 -7.64
N ILE A 502 -17.08 14.06 -6.50
CA ILE A 502 -16.99 15.53 -6.44
C ILE A 502 -15.74 16.01 -7.18
N TYR A 503 -14.59 15.38 -6.97
CA TYR A 503 -13.31 15.77 -7.57
C TYR A 503 -13.36 15.74 -9.11
N VAL A 504 -13.88 14.64 -9.67
CA VAL A 504 -14.04 14.47 -11.12
C VAL A 504 -15.01 15.49 -11.70
N LEU A 505 -16.18 15.66 -11.09
CA LEU A 505 -17.19 16.56 -11.60
C LEU A 505 -16.86 18.05 -11.39
N ALA A 506 -16.10 18.37 -10.33
CA ALA A 506 -15.52 19.71 -10.18
C ALA A 506 -14.48 19.98 -11.28
N GLY A 507 -13.66 18.98 -11.65
CA GLY A 507 -12.73 19.07 -12.79
C GLY A 507 -13.46 19.36 -14.11
N LEU A 508 -14.55 18.65 -14.39
CA LEU A 508 -15.42 18.93 -15.55
C LEU A 508 -15.96 20.37 -15.52
N SER A 509 -16.41 20.84 -14.35
CA SER A 509 -16.89 22.23 -14.17
C SER A 509 -15.82 23.26 -14.54
N VAL A 510 -14.56 23.05 -14.13
CA VAL A 510 -13.44 23.94 -14.47
C VAL A 510 -13.20 24.01 -15.98
N VAL A 511 -13.22 22.87 -16.68
CA VAL A 511 -13.07 22.82 -18.14
C VAL A 511 -14.22 23.54 -18.84
N LEU A 512 -15.46 23.34 -18.42
CA LEU A 512 -16.63 24.01 -18.99
C LEU A 512 -16.57 25.53 -18.75
N GLN A 513 -16.22 25.97 -17.55
CA GLN A 513 -16.05 27.38 -17.21
C GLN A 513 -14.98 28.06 -18.06
N ALA A 514 -13.83 27.42 -18.23
CA ALA A 514 -12.74 27.93 -19.04
C ALA A 514 -13.14 28.06 -20.53
N ARG A 515 -13.80 27.05 -21.08
CA ARG A 515 -14.28 27.06 -22.48
C ARG A 515 -15.31 28.14 -22.77
N LYS A 516 -16.19 28.42 -21.81
CA LYS A 516 -17.20 29.47 -21.93
C LYS A 516 -16.65 30.87 -21.73
N GLY A 517 -15.39 30.98 -21.29
CA GLY A 517 -14.75 32.27 -21.03
C GLY A 517 -15.46 33.07 -19.93
N VAL A 518 -16.00 32.38 -18.92
CA VAL A 518 -16.75 33.00 -17.83
C VAL A 518 -15.92 34.05 -17.13
N THR A 519 -16.41 35.29 -17.15
CA THR A 519 -15.74 36.44 -16.56
C THR A 519 -16.12 36.66 -15.10
N ARG A 520 -15.36 37.50 -14.41
CA ARG A 520 -15.72 37.93 -13.05
C ARG A 520 -17.06 38.66 -12.99
N ALA A 521 -17.40 39.41 -14.05
CA ALA A 521 -18.68 40.10 -14.13
C ALA A 521 -19.84 39.14 -14.22
N ASP A 522 -19.70 38.07 -15.03
CA ASP A 522 -20.68 36.97 -15.11
C ASP A 522 -20.84 36.29 -13.75
N TYR A 523 -19.70 35.92 -13.13
CA TYR A 523 -19.69 35.28 -11.83
C TYR A 523 -20.36 36.14 -10.74
N ASN A 524 -20.07 37.45 -10.72
CA ASN A 524 -20.69 38.40 -9.79
C ASN A 524 -22.20 38.53 -10.04
N ALA A 525 -22.63 38.52 -11.30
CA ALA A 525 -24.05 38.58 -11.65
C ALA A 525 -24.85 37.37 -11.12
N TRP A 526 -24.21 36.21 -11.09
CA TRP A 526 -24.81 34.97 -10.56
C TRP A 526 -24.67 34.83 -9.05
N HIS A 527 -23.80 35.62 -8.39
CA HIS A 527 -23.59 35.63 -6.94
C HIS A 527 -23.78 37.01 -6.33
N PRO A 528 -24.99 37.61 -6.43
CA PRO A 528 -25.19 39.01 -6.01
C PRO A 528 -25.14 39.21 -4.49
N GLY A 529 -25.21 38.12 -3.69
CA GLY A 529 -25.27 38.14 -2.23
C GLY A 529 -24.07 37.53 -1.53
N GLY A 530 -23.99 37.73 -0.21
CA GLY A 530 -22.98 37.11 0.65
C GLY A 530 -21.56 37.71 0.52
N SER A 531 -20.60 37.07 1.19
CA SER A 531 -19.17 37.49 1.19
C SER A 531 -18.52 37.38 -0.18
N ILE A 532 -18.90 36.41 -0.98
CA ILE A 532 -18.38 36.19 -2.33
C ILE A 532 -18.81 37.31 -3.27
N GLY A 533 -20.09 37.68 -3.27
CA GLY A 533 -20.60 38.79 -4.08
C GLY A 533 -19.90 40.11 -3.75
N LYS A 534 -19.68 40.42 -2.47
CA LYS A 534 -18.90 41.58 -2.03
C LYS A 534 -17.45 41.50 -2.51
N ALA A 535 -16.76 40.36 -2.30
CA ALA A 535 -15.36 40.18 -2.70
C ALA A 535 -15.16 40.28 -4.21
N THR A 536 -16.10 39.77 -5.03
CA THR A 536 -16.00 39.85 -6.50
C THR A 536 -16.31 41.24 -7.04
N SER A 537 -17.07 42.09 -6.35
CA SER A 537 -17.34 43.47 -6.71
C SER A 537 -16.16 44.44 -6.41
N GLU A 538 -15.31 44.11 -5.40
CA GLU A 538 -14.24 44.99 -4.91
C GLU A 538 -12.84 44.67 -5.50
N LEU A 539 -12.63 43.48 -6.11
CA LEU A 539 -11.33 43.04 -6.62
C LEU A 539 -10.98 43.70 -7.99
N LYS A 540 -9.84 44.44 -8.02
CA LYS A 540 -9.24 44.90 -9.26
C LYS A 540 -8.90 43.72 -10.21
N PRO A 541 -8.96 43.91 -11.54
CA PRO A 541 -8.59 42.86 -12.49
C PRO A 541 -7.18 42.33 -12.22
N LEU A 542 -7.00 41.00 -12.18
CA LEU A 542 -5.67 40.41 -12.18
C LEU A 542 -5.00 40.71 -13.53
N THR A 543 -3.97 41.54 -13.53
CA THR A 543 -3.07 41.63 -14.69
C THR A 543 -2.40 40.28 -14.87
N PRO A 544 -2.38 39.70 -16.10
CA PRO A 544 -1.61 38.50 -16.37
C PRO A 544 -0.15 38.77 -16.02
N LYS A 545 0.44 37.99 -15.10
CA LYS A 545 1.89 37.99 -14.95
C LYS A 545 2.46 37.47 -16.28
N GLY A 546 3.12 38.38 -17.04
CA GLY A 546 3.79 38.05 -18.26
C GLY A 546 4.76 36.90 -18.01
N GLY A 547 4.57 35.79 -18.77
CA GLY A 547 5.58 34.76 -18.89
C GLY A 547 6.75 35.29 -19.67
N THR A 548 7.93 35.22 -19.08
CA THR A 548 9.22 35.16 -19.79
C THR A 548 9.80 33.77 -19.57
#